data_3b1ddbe80288d46fb86a6a141016090b
#
_entry.id   3b1ddbe80288d46fb86a6a141016090b
#
_cell.length_a   1.000
_cell.length_b   1.000
_cell.length_c   1.000
_cell.angle_alpha   90.00
_cell.angle_beta   90.00
_cell.angle_gamma   90.00
#
_symmetry.space_group_name_H-M   'P 1'
#
loop_
_entity.id
_entity.type
_entity.pdbx_description
1 polymer ?
#
loop_
_entity_poly.entity_id
_entity_poly.type
_entity_poly.pdbx_seq_one_letter_code
_entity_poly.pdbx_strand_id
1 'polypeptide(L)'
;MTASSLRSWPPLDQARRLRALLEDRGQPADSLPRCRTLAVTSGKGGVGKSHVALNLAVALAQQGQRVCLIDGNLGLGNLDLLCGVNGYWNLSHVVTGARRLDDVILEGPAGIHLVPGASGIVDLADCPPAVQRQLLRELQRLESGHDVLLIDTGSGIHQLVRQFARAADDVLIVTTPEPTAIADAYATIKALGGAGPLTEPPNELHVVVNQAESATQAEQILERLRHTARTFLGRQLSRGGWLPLDPAVPAAVRCRRPFLEQFPASPISRAVRVLAAGWLPETSARPSSPGFFARLWSAWERTAG
;
A
#
# COMPACT_ATOMS: atom_id res chain seq x y z
N MET A 1 -36.53 7.59 64.71
CA MET A 1 -35.25 6.86 64.68
C MET A 1 -35.27 5.86 63.54
N THR A 2 -34.83 6.22 62.41
CA THR A 2 -34.80 5.35 61.21
C THR A 2 -33.42 5.38 60.60
N ALA A 3 -32.77 4.23 60.62
CA ALA A 3 -31.40 4.03 60.16
C ALA A 3 -31.33 4.14 58.62
N SER A 4 -30.40 4.97 58.16
CA SER A 4 -30.06 5.17 56.78
C SER A 4 -29.39 3.92 56.20
N SER A 5 -29.95 3.35 55.14
CA SER A 5 -29.35 2.24 54.37
C SER A 5 -28.32 2.79 53.40
N LEU A 6 -27.04 2.67 53.73
CA LEU A 6 -25.91 2.87 52.82
C LEU A 6 -25.92 1.75 51.75
N ARG A 7 -26.18 2.13 50.51
CA ARG A 7 -25.99 1.26 49.34
C ARG A 7 -24.49 1.07 49.12
N SER A 8 -23.98 -0.10 49.42
CA SER A 8 -22.63 -0.51 49.06
C SER A 8 -22.54 -0.74 47.54
N TRP A 9 -21.76 0.05 46.86
CA TRP A 9 -21.36 -0.24 45.49
C TRP A 9 -20.43 -1.44 45.45
N PRO A 10 -20.64 -2.41 44.51
CA PRO A 10 -19.70 -3.52 44.40
C PRO A 10 -18.34 -2.97 43.96
N PRO A 11 -17.22 -3.48 44.49
CA PRO A 11 -15.89 -3.09 44.08
C PRO A 11 -15.73 -3.41 42.61
N LEU A 12 -15.43 -2.41 41.81
CA LEU A 12 -15.03 -2.56 40.41
C LEU A 12 -13.78 -3.41 40.39
N ASP A 13 -13.92 -4.68 39.98
CA ASP A 13 -12.83 -5.63 39.89
C ASP A 13 -11.88 -5.25 38.75
N GLN A 14 -11.08 -4.20 38.99
CA GLN A 14 -10.03 -3.74 38.07
C GLN A 14 -9.01 -4.88 37.82
N ALA A 15 -8.80 -5.75 38.78
CA ALA A 15 -7.94 -6.89 38.63
C ALA A 15 -8.49 -7.96 37.68
N ARG A 16 -9.82 -8.10 37.59
CA ARG A 16 -10.47 -8.99 36.63
C ARG A 16 -10.38 -8.47 35.20
N ARG A 17 -10.52 -7.15 35.04
CA ARG A 17 -10.34 -6.48 33.75
C ARG A 17 -8.87 -6.49 33.28
N LEU A 18 -7.93 -6.37 34.22
CA LEU A 18 -6.51 -6.49 33.94
C LEU A 18 -6.11 -7.93 33.58
N ARG A 19 -6.68 -8.93 34.28
CA ARG A 19 -6.47 -10.34 33.95
C ARG A 19 -7.06 -10.70 32.59
N ALA A 20 -8.26 -10.26 32.26
CA ALA A 20 -8.85 -10.45 30.93
C ALA A 20 -7.99 -9.79 29.80
N LEU A 21 -7.38 -8.64 30.06
CA LEU A 21 -6.44 -8.00 29.13
C LEU A 21 -5.08 -8.69 29.06
N LEU A 22 -4.69 -9.44 30.09
CA LEU A 22 -3.47 -10.25 30.12
C LEU A 22 -3.69 -11.64 29.52
N GLU A 23 -4.89 -12.21 29.68
CA GLU A 23 -5.30 -13.48 29.07
C GLU A 23 -5.52 -13.33 27.56
N ASP A 24 -5.97 -12.18 27.09
CA ASP A 24 -6.05 -11.84 25.65
C ASP A 24 -4.65 -11.68 25.00
N ARG A 25 -3.59 -11.47 25.82
CA ARG A 25 -2.19 -11.49 25.37
C ARG A 25 -1.57 -12.89 25.30
N GLY A 26 -2.29 -13.91 25.76
CA GLY A 26 -1.79 -15.29 25.88
C GLY A 26 -2.19 -16.23 24.74
N GLN A 27 -2.97 -15.79 23.76
CA GLN A 27 -3.11 -16.58 22.54
C GLN A 27 -1.88 -16.34 21.67
N PRO A 28 -1.20 -17.40 21.21
CA PRO A 28 -0.09 -17.24 20.30
C PRO A 28 -0.62 -16.54 19.06
N ALA A 29 -0.01 -15.40 18.71
CA ALA A 29 -0.29 -14.58 17.52
C ALA A 29 0.02 -15.34 16.20
N ASP A 30 0.20 -16.66 16.26
CA ASP A 30 0.72 -17.51 15.18
C ASP A 30 -0.35 -18.07 14.23
N SER A 31 -1.63 -17.70 14.37
CA SER A 31 -2.68 -18.32 13.54
C SER A 31 -3.50 -17.39 12.63
N LEU A 32 -3.32 -16.08 12.72
CA LEU A 32 -3.98 -15.18 11.78
C LEU A 32 -3.09 -14.95 10.54
N PRO A 33 -3.63 -15.09 9.33
CA PRO A 33 -2.87 -14.76 8.13
C PRO A 33 -2.41 -13.30 8.23
N ARG A 34 -1.10 -13.09 8.08
CA ARG A 34 -0.50 -11.78 8.15
C ARG A 34 -0.96 -10.92 6.97
N CYS A 35 -1.32 -9.66 7.23
CA CYS A 35 -1.61 -8.69 6.19
C CYS A 35 -0.45 -8.61 5.18
N ARG A 36 -0.74 -8.84 3.89
CA ARG A 36 0.23 -8.73 2.81
C ARG A 36 0.32 -7.28 2.35
N THR A 37 1.54 -6.77 2.16
CA THR A 37 1.76 -5.38 1.76
C THR A 37 2.38 -5.30 0.38
N LEU A 38 1.78 -4.45 -0.49
CA LEU A 38 2.23 -4.23 -1.87
C LEU A 38 2.45 -2.75 -2.11
N ALA A 39 3.68 -2.34 -2.37
CA ALA A 39 3.98 -0.99 -2.82
C ALA A 39 3.90 -0.93 -4.35
N VAL A 40 3.05 -0.04 -4.87
CA VAL A 40 2.97 0.27 -6.30
C VAL A 40 3.78 1.53 -6.57
N THR A 41 4.81 1.42 -7.38
CA THR A 41 5.76 2.51 -7.66
C THR A 41 6.05 2.66 -9.15
N SER A 42 6.70 3.76 -9.52
CA SER A 42 7.15 4.00 -10.89
C SER A 42 8.34 4.97 -10.91
N GLY A 43 9.25 4.80 -11.84
CA GLY A 43 10.36 5.75 -12.03
C GLY A 43 9.91 7.07 -12.65
N LYS A 44 8.82 7.07 -13.42
CA LYS A 44 8.30 8.22 -14.17
C LYS A 44 6.86 8.54 -13.75
N GLY A 45 6.53 9.83 -13.72
CA GLY A 45 5.14 10.28 -13.59
C GLY A 45 4.31 9.99 -14.85
N GLY A 46 3.00 9.84 -14.70
CA GLY A 46 2.08 9.67 -15.85
C GLY A 46 1.99 8.26 -16.44
N VAL A 47 2.72 7.27 -15.94
CA VAL A 47 2.65 5.87 -16.41
C VAL A 47 1.38 5.12 -15.98
N GLY A 48 0.47 5.78 -15.27
CA GLY A 48 -0.79 5.17 -14.81
C GLY A 48 -0.70 4.43 -13.48
N LYS A 49 0.33 4.65 -12.67
CA LYS A 49 0.59 3.99 -11.39
C LYS A 49 -0.64 3.98 -10.46
N SER A 50 -1.24 5.15 -10.17
CA SER A 50 -2.39 5.28 -9.27
C SER A 50 -3.65 4.57 -9.81
N HIS A 51 -3.84 4.56 -11.14
CA HIS A 51 -4.92 3.79 -11.76
C HIS A 51 -4.71 2.28 -11.61
N VAL A 52 -3.46 1.83 -11.75
CA VAL A 52 -3.10 0.42 -11.51
C VAL A 52 -3.35 0.05 -10.05
N ALA A 53 -2.85 0.86 -9.11
CA ALA A 53 -3.03 0.63 -7.67
C ALA A 53 -4.51 0.58 -7.29
N LEU A 54 -5.30 1.56 -7.70
CA LEU A 54 -6.74 1.62 -7.40
C LEU A 54 -7.49 0.40 -7.96
N ASN A 55 -7.31 0.11 -9.25
CA ASN A 55 -8.08 -0.97 -9.86
C ASN A 55 -7.60 -2.36 -9.43
N LEU A 56 -6.33 -2.50 -9.03
CA LEU A 56 -5.83 -3.71 -8.37
C LEU A 56 -6.46 -3.90 -6.99
N ALA A 57 -6.59 -2.81 -6.19
CA ALA A 57 -7.28 -2.83 -4.91
C ALA A 57 -8.74 -3.27 -5.06
N VAL A 58 -9.46 -2.67 -6.02
CA VAL A 58 -10.86 -3.03 -6.33
C VAL A 58 -10.97 -4.49 -6.79
N ALA A 59 -10.04 -4.97 -7.63
CA ALA A 59 -10.05 -6.35 -8.10
C ALA A 59 -9.84 -7.36 -6.96
N LEU A 60 -8.94 -7.07 -6.02
CA LEU A 60 -8.70 -7.90 -4.84
C LEU A 60 -9.91 -7.90 -3.90
N ALA A 61 -10.55 -6.73 -3.69
CA ALA A 61 -11.76 -6.64 -2.89
C ALA A 61 -12.92 -7.43 -3.51
N GLN A 62 -13.09 -7.38 -4.85
CA GLN A 62 -14.06 -8.20 -5.57
C GLN A 62 -13.79 -9.72 -5.45
N GLN A 63 -12.57 -10.12 -5.09
CA GLN A 63 -12.18 -11.50 -4.81
C GLN A 63 -12.30 -11.86 -3.31
N GLY A 64 -12.95 -10.99 -2.51
CA GLY A 64 -13.24 -11.25 -1.11
C GLY A 64 -12.14 -10.83 -0.12
N GLN A 65 -11.09 -10.13 -0.56
CA GLN A 65 -10.06 -9.62 0.33
C GLN A 65 -10.50 -8.32 1.01
N ARG A 66 -10.18 -8.17 2.29
CA ARG A 66 -10.27 -6.87 3.00
C ARG A 66 -9.06 -6.03 2.60
N VAL A 67 -9.29 -5.01 1.79
CA VAL A 67 -8.21 -4.22 1.18
C VAL A 67 -8.20 -2.81 1.76
N CYS A 68 -7.01 -2.34 2.16
CA CYS A 68 -6.76 -0.93 2.43
C CYS A 68 -5.79 -0.37 1.36
N LEU A 69 -6.19 0.71 0.72
CA LEU A 69 -5.38 1.45 -0.24
C LEU A 69 -4.91 2.75 0.42
N ILE A 70 -3.60 2.92 0.54
CA ILE A 70 -2.98 4.09 1.15
C ILE A 70 -2.40 4.96 0.04
N ASP A 71 -2.79 6.22 0.00
CA ASP A 71 -2.17 7.22 -0.86
C ASP A 71 -0.85 7.69 -0.23
N GLY A 72 0.24 7.07 -0.65
CA GLY A 72 1.60 7.39 -0.23
C GLY A 72 2.23 8.55 -1.01
N ASN A 73 1.49 9.17 -1.94
CA ASN A 73 1.91 10.39 -2.61
C ASN A 73 1.53 11.62 -1.76
N LEU A 74 2.31 11.85 -0.70
CA LEU A 74 1.98 12.80 0.36
C LEU A 74 1.91 14.28 -0.08
N GLY A 75 2.29 14.60 -1.32
CA GLY A 75 2.24 15.99 -1.82
C GLY A 75 1.08 16.26 -2.80
N LEU A 76 0.70 15.28 -3.59
CA LEU A 76 -0.25 15.41 -4.71
C LEU A 76 -1.15 14.16 -4.79
N GLY A 77 -1.59 13.65 -3.66
CA GLY A 77 -2.53 12.53 -3.58
C GLY A 77 -3.84 12.86 -4.30
N ASN A 78 -4.33 11.94 -5.13
CA ASN A 78 -5.55 12.12 -5.92
C ASN A 78 -6.41 10.83 -5.94
N LEU A 79 -6.13 9.86 -5.07
CA LEU A 79 -6.88 8.61 -5.07
C LEU A 79 -8.35 8.79 -4.69
N ASP A 80 -8.66 9.72 -3.80
CA ASP A 80 -10.01 10.10 -3.42
C ASP A 80 -10.80 10.62 -4.63
N LEU A 81 -10.19 11.48 -5.46
CA LEU A 81 -10.79 11.96 -6.69
C LEU A 81 -11.03 10.84 -7.71
N LEU A 82 -10.08 9.90 -7.83
CA LEU A 82 -10.21 8.75 -8.73
C LEU A 82 -11.26 7.74 -8.27
N CYS A 83 -11.50 7.67 -6.96
CA CYS A 83 -12.55 6.85 -6.34
C CYS A 83 -13.92 7.52 -6.38
N GLY A 84 -14.00 8.81 -6.71
CA GLY A 84 -15.23 9.58 -6.66
C GLY A 84 -15.72 9.85 -5.23
N VAL A 85 -14.84 9.74 -4.24
CA VAL A 85 -15.13 10.04 -2.84
C VAL A 85 -14.51 11.38 -2.47
N ASN A 86 -15.13 12.09 -1.53
CA ASN A 86 -14.63 13.37 -1.04
C ASN A 86 -14.00 13.17 0.34
N GLY A 87 -12.66 13.09 0.37
CA GLY A 87 -11.88 13.12 1.60
C GLY A 87 -11.76 14.54 2.14
N TYR A 88 -12.64 14.93 3.08
CA TYR A 88 -12.46 16.21 3.78
C TYR A 88 -11.25 16.17 4.71
N TRP A 89 -10.99 15.01 5.30
CA TRP A 89 -9.86 14.76 6.19
C TRP A 89 -8.85 13.84 5.52
N ASN A 90 -7.58 14.03 5.86
CA ASN A 90 -6.46 13.28 5.31
C ASN A 90 -5.36 13.09 6.35
N LEU A 91 -4.28 12.40 6.01
CA LEU A 91 -3.18 12.10 6.94
C LEU A 91 -2.55 13.35 7.58
N SER A 92 -2.58 14.54 6.95
CA SER A 92 -2.09 15.77 7.59
C SER A 92 -2.85 16.12 8.87
N HIS A 93 -4.16 15.83 8.91
CA HIS A 93 -4.99 16.07 10.09
C HIS A 93 -4.70 15.08 11.23
N VAL A 94 -4.25 13.86 10.87
CA VAL A 94 -3.78 12.88 11.86
C VAL A 94 -2.42 13.31 12.44
N VAL A 95 -1.51 13.75 11.57
CA VAL A 95 -0.18 14.25 11.95
C VAL A 95 -0.28 15.45 12.91
N THR A 96 -1.19 16.37 12.65
CA THR A 96 -1.41 17.55 13.51
C THR A 96 -2.21 17.23 14.76
N GLY A 97 -2.72 16.02 14.94
CA GLY A 97 -3.58 15.62 16.06
C GLY A 97 -5.01 16.17 15.98
N ALA A 98 -5.39 16.81 14.86
CA ALA A 98 -6.72 17.37 14.66
C ALA A 98 -7.80 16.29 14.45
N ARG A 99 -7.42 15.09 13.99
CA ARG A 99 -8.31 13.95 13.75
C ARG A 99 -7.62 12.65 14.10
N ARG A 100 -8.42 11.63 14.41
CA ARG A 100 -7.95 10.25 14.55
C ARG A 100 -7.87 9.59 13.19
N LEU A 101 -7.09 8.54 13.06
CA LEU A 101 -7.00 7.77 11.80
C LEU A 101 -8.37 7.27 11.34
N ASP A 102 -9.20 6.77 12.27
CA ASP A 102 -10.53 6.25 11.97
C ASP A 102 -11.46 7.31 11.33
N ASP A 103 -11.26 8.61 11.64
CA ASP A 103 -12.03 9.72 11.07
C ASP A 103 -11.59 10.08 9.63
N VAL A 104 -10.44 9.56 9.20
CA VAL A 104 -9.79 9.88 7.92
C VAL A 104 -10.00 8.77 6.90
N ILE A 105 -10.18 7.54 7.35
CA ILE A 105 -10.42 6.39 6.48
C ILE A 105 -11.76 6.57 5.76
N LEU A 106 -11.74 6.46 4.43
CA LEU A 106 -12.91 6.54 3.57
C LEU A 106 -13.29 5.15 3.08
N GLU A 107 -14.58 4.89 2.97
CA GLU A 107 -15.09 3.73 2.24
C GLU A 107 -15.08 4.05 0.74
N GLY A 108 -14.31 3.28 0.00
CA GLY A 108 -14.13 3.42 -1.44
C GLY A 108 -14.89 2.37 -2.25
N PRO A 109 -14.66 2.33 -3.58
CA PRO A 109 -15.28 1.39 -4.50
C PRO A 109 -15.06 -0.07 -4.08
N ALA A 110 -16.06 -0.93 -4.27
CA ALA A 110 -16.05 -2.34 -3.87
C ALA A 110 -15.76 -2.58 -2.37
N GLY A 111 -15.96 -1.58 -1.51
CA GLY A 111 -15.75 -1.69 -0.07
C GLY A 111 -14.27 -1.64 0.35
N ILE A 112 -13.37 -1.16 -0.50
CA ILE A 112 -11.99 -0.90 -0.07
C ILE A 112 -11.95 0.23 0.96
N HIS A 113 -11.05 0.15 1.92
CA HIS A 113 -10.72 1.29 2.77
C HIS A 113 -9.64 2.14 2.07
N LEU A 114 -9.91 3.44 1.92
CA LEU A 114 -8.96 4.40 1.37
C LEU A 114 -8.43 5.30 2.47
N VAL A 115 -7.10 5.40 2.58
CA VAL A 115 -6.43 6.39 3.42
C VAL A 115 -5.90 7.49 2.51
N PRO A 116 -6.54 8.69 2.46
CA PRO A 116 -6.11 9.78 1.61
C PRO A 116 -4.74 10.33 2.06
N GLY A 117 -3.89 10.60 1.09
CA GLY A 117 -2.59 11.22 1.32
C GLY A 117 -2.69 12.64 1.89
N ALA A 118 -1.59 13.12 2.41
CA ALA A 118 -1.49 14.50 2.87
C ALA A 118 -1.47 15.45 1.66
N SER A 119 -2.44 16.35 1.53
CA SER A 119 -2.40 17.40 0.52
C SER A 119 -1.62 18.63 1.01
N GLY A 120 -0.36 18.75 0.56
CA GLY A 120 0.32 20.04 0.44
C GLY A 120 0.83 20.75 1.70
N ILE A 121 0.68 20.22 2.91
CA ILE A 121 0.96 21.02 4.12
C ILE A 121 2.07 20.43 5.01
N VAL A 122 2.30 19.12 5.01
CA VAL A 122 3.30 18.51 5.89
C VAL A 122 4.04 17.42 5.14
N ASP A 123 5.33 17.62 4.89
CA ASP A 123 6.21 16.52 4.52
C ASP A 123 6.44 15.67 5.78
N LEU A 124 6.02 14.41 5.73
CA LEU A 124 6.21 13.48 6.84
C LEU A 124 7.69 13.31 7.20
N ALA A 125 8.59 13.54 6.24
CA ALA A 125 10.03 13.51 6.47
C ALA A 125 10.51 14.67 7.38
N ASP A 126 9.78 15.79 7.35
CA ASP A 126 10.10 17.00 8.15
C ASP A 126 9.43 17.00 9.52
N CYS A 127 8.56 16.02 9.80
CA CYS A 127 7.89 15.93 11.10
C CYS A 127 8.85 15.52 12.22
N PRO A 128 8.66 16.04 13.44
CA PRO A 128 9.40 15.58 14.61
C PRO A 128 9.26 14.04 14.79
N PRO A 129 10.34 13.34 15.20
CA PRO A 129 10.32 11.87 15.34
C PRO A 129 9.22 11.33 16.25
N ALA A 130 8.78 12.10 17.25
CA ALA A 130 7.68 11.74 18.15
C ALA A 130 6.35 11.67 17.38
N VAL A 131 6.10 12.63 16.49
CA VAL A 131 4.88 12.70 15.66
C VAL A 131 4.87 11.58 14.61
N GLN A 132 6.02 11.35 13.98
CA GLN A 132 6.19 10.22 13.05
C GLN A 132 5.88 8.89 13.73
N ARG A 133 6.41 8.66 14.95
CA ARG A 133 6.14 7.45 15.75
C ARG A 133 4.67 7.29 16.08
N GLN A 134 4.02 8.36 16.48
CA GLN A 134 2.59 8.31 16.82
C GLN A 134 1.76 7.92 15.60
N LEU A 135 2.00 8.58 14.45
CA LEU A 135 1.31 8.25 13.20
C LEU A 135 1.49 6.79 12.81
N LEU A 136 2.74 6.28 12.83
CA LEU A 136 3.01 4.90 12.45
C LEU A 136 2.34 3.88 13.38
N ARG A 137 2.24 4.17 14.70
CA ARG A 137 1.50 3.33 15.64
C ARG A 137 0.01 3.28 15.32
N GLU A 138 -0.58 4.39 14.91
CA GLU A 138 -1.98 4.41 14.48
C GLU A 138 -2.16 3.63 13.19
N LEU A 139 -1.28 3.83 12.21
CA LEU A 139 -1.30 3.12 10.93
C LEU A 139 -1.07 1.61 11.07
N GLN A 140 -0.29 1.15 12.08
CA GLN A 140 -0.11 -0.28 12.36
C GLN A 140 -1.44 -1.03 12.58
N ARG A 141 -2.47 -0.35 13.08
CA ARG A 141 -3.80 -0.93 13.28
C ARG A 141 -4.44 -1.38 11.96
N LEU A 142 -4.06 -0.76 10.84
CA LEU A 142 -4.53 -1.17 9.51
C LEU A 142 -4.11 -2.59 9.14
N GLU A 143 -2.92 -3.02 9.60
CA GLU A 143 -2.41 -4.37 9.32
C GLU A 143 -3.27 -5.47 9.97
N SER A 144 -3.85 -5.22 11.14
CA SER A 144 -4.72 -6.19 11.81
C SER A 144 -6.15 -6.23 11.26
N GLY A 145 -6.57 -5.15 10.60
CA GLY A 145 -7.92 -5.00 10.05
C GLY A 145 -8.09 -5.49 8.60
N HIS A 146 -6.99 -5.72 7.87
CA HIS A 146 -7.01 -5.99 6.44
C HIS A 146 -6.16 -7.20 6.07
N ASP A 147 -6.52 -7.85 4.96
CA ASP A 147 -5.76 -8.96 4.38
C ASP A 147 -4.65 -8.45 3.48
N VAL A 148 -4.88 -7.29 2.82
CA VAL A 148 -3.94 -6.64 1.91
C VAL A 148 -3.90 -5.14 2.14
N LEU A 149 -2.67 -4.60 2.26
CA LEU A 149 -2.40 -3.17 2.18
C LEU A 149 -1.72 -2.86 0.84
N LEU A 150 -2.33 -1.99 0.04
CA LEU A 150 -1.68 -1.41 -1.13
C LEU A 150 -1.22 0.01 -0.81
N ILE A 151 0.01 0.32 -1.18
CA ILE A 151 0.58 1.65 -1.02
C ILE A 151 0.84 2.24 -2.41
N ASP A 152 0.06 3.23 -2.83
CA ASP A 152 0.32 4.00 -4.04
C ASP A 152 1.40 5.05 -3.74
N THR A 153 2.65 4.76 -4.05
CA THR A 153 3.77 5.66 -3.73
C THR A 153 3.82 6.84 -4.71
N GLY A 154 4.57 7.87 -4.39
CA GLY A 154 4.95 8.88 -5.38
C GLY A 154 5.72 8.27 -6.55
N SER A 155 5.92 9.04 -7.64
CA SER A 155 6.79 8.66 -8.74
C SER A 155 8.25 9.03 -8.47
N GLY A 156 9.19 8.37 -9.15
CA GLY A 156 10.62 8.60 -9.01
C GLY A 156 11.28 7.76 -7.92
N ILE A 157 12.51 8.14 -7.56
CA ILE A 157 13.39 7.39 -6.63
C ILE A 157 13.70 8.18 -5.35
N HIS A 158 12.80 9.08 -4.95
CA HIS A 158 12.95 9.87 -3.73
C HIS A 158 13.04 8.97 -2.49
N GLN A 159 13.58 9.50 -1.43
CA GLN A 159 13.84 8.74 -0.20
C GLN A 159 12.58 8.06 0.33
N LEU A 160 11.47 8.78 0.43
CA LEU A 160 10.20 8.26 0.92
C LEU A 160 9.65 7.10 0.06
N VAL A 161 9.71 7.25 -1.27
CA VAL A 161 9.32 6.17 -2.21
C VAL A 161 10.13 4.91 -1.98
N ARG A 162 11.45 5.05 -1.82
CA ARG A 162 12.34 3.93 -1.53
C ARG A 162 12.06 3.28 -0.17
N GLN A 163 11.73 4.09 0.84
CA GLN A 163 11.40 3.59 2.17
C GLN A 163 10.09 2.80 2.15
N PHE A 164 9.04 3.31 1.51
CA PHE A 164 7.79 2.57 1.33
C PHE A 164 8.00 1.27 0.55
N ALA A 165 8.71 1.34 -0.59
CA ALA A 165 8.99 0.16 -1.39
C ALA A 165 9.80 -0.90 -0.63
N ARG A 166 10.78 -0.49 0.19
CA ARG A 166 11.59 -1.41 0.99
C ARG A 166 10.86 -1.96 2.22
N ALA A 167 9.87 -1.24 2.74
CA ALA A 167 9.07 -1.71 3.85
C ALA A 167 7.96 -2.68 3.43
N ALA A 168 7.50 -2.64 2.19
CA ALA A 168 6.45 -3.52 1.67
C ALA A 168 6.93 -4.97 1.50
N ASP A 169 6.05 -5.95 1.51
CA ASP A 169 6.40 -7.36 1.25
C ASP A 169 6.72 -7.58 -0.22
N ASP A 170 6.04 -6.89 -1.11
CA ASP A 170 6.20 -6.94 -2.55
C ASP A 170 6.18 -5.55 -3.16
N VAL A 171 6.86 -5.38 -4.28
CA VAL A 171 6.89 -4.11 -5.02
C VAL A 171 6.46 -4.33 -6.46
N LEU A 172 5.46 -3.59 -6.90
CA LEU A 172 5.01 -3.54 -8.29
C LEU A 172 5.51 -2.25 -8.96
N ILE A 173 6.45 -2.38 -9.87
CA ILE A 173 6.99 -1.27 -10.66
C ILE A 173 6.17 -1.13 -11.93
N VAL A 174 5.50 0.01 -12.09
CA VAL A 174 4.70 0.33 -13.29
C VAL A 174 5.57 1.09 -14.28
N THR A 175 5.60 0.62 -15.53
CA THR A 175 6.25 1.28 -16.65
C THR A 175 5.33 1.30 -17.88
N THR A 176 5.74 1.97 -18.96
CA THR A 176 5.06 1.99 -20.25
C THR A 176 6.04 1.63 -21.37
N PRO A 177 5.58 1.38 -22.61
CA PRO A 177 6.47 1.16 -23.75
C PRO A 177 7.38 2.33 -24.12
N GLU A 178 7.20 3.50 -23.54
CA GLU A 178 8.06 4.65 -23.80
C GLU A 178 9.51 4.36 -23.36
N PRO A 179 10.52 4.67 -24.23
CA PRO A 179 11.92 4.40 -23.90
C PRO A 179 12.40 5.07 -22.61
N THR A 180 11.93 6.27 -22.30
CA THR A 180 12.25 6.98 -21.05
C THR A 180 11.64 6.30 -19.83
N ALA A 181 10.39 5.81 -19.91
CA ALA A 181 9.75 5.11 -18.83
C ALA A 181 10.45 3.75 -18.53
N ILE A 182 10.95 3.06 -19.57
CA ILE A 182 11.73 1.82 -19.40
C ILE A 182 13.08 2.11 -18.71
N ALA A 183 13.77 3.20 -19.10
CA ALA A 183 15.02 3.61 -18.45
C ALA A 183 14.80 3.98 -16.98
N ASP A 184 13.72 4.72 -16.69
CA ASP A 184 13.36 5.11 -15.32
C ASP A 184 12.93 3.90 -14.47
N ALA A 185 12.24 2.90 -15.07
CA ALA A 185 11.94 1.64 -14.39
C ALA A 185 13.21 0.90 -14.02
N TYR A 186 14.21 0.82 -14.92
CA TYR A 186 15.51 0.24 -14.61
C TYR A 186 16.24 1.00 -13.49
N ALA A 187 16.23 2.34 -13.51
CA ALA A 187 16.79 3.16 -12.44
C ALA A 187 16.10 2.88 -11.10
N THR A 188 14.77 2.67 -11.11
CA THR A 188 14.00 2.30 -9.91
C THR A 188 14.41 0.92 -9.40
N ILE A 189 14.51 -0.09 -10.26
CA ILE A 189 14.99 -1.44 -9.90
C ILE A 189 16.39 -1.35 -9.27
N LYS A 190 17.29 -0.58 -9.86
CA LYS A 190 18.65 -0.36 -9.34
C LYS A 190 18.63 0.32 -7.96
N ALA A 191 17.80 1.36 -7.77
CA ALA A 191 17.71 2.08 -6.52
C ALA A 191 17.11 1.24 -5.37
N LEU A 192 16.20 0.31 -5.71
CA LEU A 192 15.62 -0.62 -4.74
C LEU A 192 16.52 -1.84 -4.48
N GLY A 193 17.34 -2.23 -5.45
CA GLY A 193 18.24 -3.37 -5.37
C GLY A 193 19.62 -3.10 -4.76
N GLY A 194 19.97 -1.83 -4.53
CA GLY A 194 21.30 -1.44 -4.04
C GLY A 194 21.58 -1.94 -2.63
N ALA A 195 22.84 -2.31 -2.38
CA ALA A 195 23.36 -2.60 -1.06
C ALA A 195 23.30 -1.33 -0.20
N GLY A 196 22.26 -1.20 0.58
CA GLY A 196 22.13 -0.22 1.65
C GLY A 196 22.25 -0.95 2.99
N PRO A 197 22.28 -0.23 4.11
CA PRO A 197 22.37 -0.82 5.44
C PRO A 197 21.17 -1.69 5.83
N LEU A 198 20.19 -1.85 4.96
CA LEU A 198 19.14 -2.84 5.03
C LEU A 198 19.71 -4.15 4.48
N THR A 199 20.17 -5.01 5.37
CA THR A 199 20.86 -6.27 5.07
C THR A 199 19.97 -7.36 4.47
N GLU A 200 18.68 -7.12 4.33
CA GLU A 200 17.76 -8.02 3.67
C GLU A 200 17.27 -7.40 2.36
N PRO A 201 17.38 -8.14 1.24
CA PRO A 201 16.77 -7.67 0.02
C PRO A 201 15.26 -7.55 0.30
N PRO A 202 14.64 -6.43 -0.04
CA PRO A 202 13.20 -6.42 -0.03
C PRO A 202 12.76 -7.49 -1.03
N ASN A 203 11.90 -8.35 -0.66
CA ASN A 203 10.72 -8.70 -1.33
C ASN A 203 10.82 -8.83 -2.86
N GLU A 204 9.97 -9.58 -3.41
CA GLU A 204 9.91 -9.77 -4.84
C GLU A 204 9.64 -8.45 -5.57
N LEU A 205 10.45 -8.14 -6.56
CA LEU A 205 10.23 -7.02 -7.45
C LEU A 205 9.47 -7.50 -8.69
N HIS A 206 8.29 -6.97 -8.90
CA HIS A 206 7.45 -7.25 -10.05
C HIS A 206 7.43 -6.03 -10.98
N VAL A 207 7.32 -6.28 -12.28
CA VAL A 207 7.16 -5.21 -13.27
C VAL A 207 5.89 -5.43 -14.05
N VAL A 208 5.07 -4.39 -14.18
CA VAL A 208 3.93 -4.36 -15.08
C VAL A 208 4.16 -3.33 -16.18
N VAL A 209 3.99 -3.76 -17.44
CA VAL A 209 4.01 -2.85 -18.59
C VAL A 209 2.57 -2.40 -18.83
N ASN A 210 2.29 -1.16 -18.49
CA ASN A 210 0.99 -0.53 -18.70
C ASN A 210 0.96 0.16 -20.08
N GLN A 211 -0.24 0.38 -20.64
CA GLN A 211 -0.45 1.03 -21.92
C GLN A 211 0.25 0.31 -23.09
N ALA A 212 0.38 -1.00 -23.01
CA ALA A 212 0.95 -1.78 -24.10
C ALA A 212 -0.07 -1.98 -25.24
N GLU A 213 0.40 -1.86 -26.47
CA GLU A 213 -0.43 -2.08 -27.67
C GLU A 213 -0.66 -3.57 -27.93
N SER A 214 0.26 -4.41 -27.49
CA SER A 214 0.19 -5.87 -27.66
C SER A 214 0.93 -6.63 -26.55
N ALA A 215 0.56 -7.89 -26.37
CA ALA A 215 1.28 -8.81 -25.49
C ALA A 215 2.74 -8.99 -25.90
N THR A 216 3.02 -9.06 -27.21
CA THR A 216 4.38 -9.22 -27.74
C THR A 216 5.27 -8.02 -27.38
N GLN A 217 4.76 -6.79 -27.54
CA GLN A 217 5.48 -5.58 -27.17
C GLN A 217 5.80 -5.59 -25.65
N ALA A 218 4.82 -5.93 -24.83
CA ALA A 218 5.00 -5.99 -23.39
C ALA A 218 6.04 -7.02 -22.96
N GLU A 219 5.97 -8.24 -23.55
CA GLU A 219 6.91 -9.32 -23.19
C GLU A 219 8.34 -8.99 -23.60
N GLN A 220 8.56 -8.36 -24.76
CA GLN A 220 9.89 -7.88 -25.16
C GLN A 220 10.48 -6.88 -24.15
N ILE A 221 9.66 -5.98 -23.62
CA ILE A 221 10.08 -5.00 -22.61
C ILE A 221 10.39 -5.71 -21.29
N LEU A 222 9.52 -6.59 -20.85
CA LEU A 222 9.71 -7.37 -19.62
C LEU A 222 10.98 -8.21 -19.66
N GLU A 223 11.22 -8.91 -20.78
CA GLU A 223 12.41 -9.75 -20.93
C GLU A 223 13.69 -8.89 -20.96
N ARG A 224 13.65 -7.75 -21.63
CA ARG A 224 14.78 -6.81 -21.62
C ARG A 224 15.08 -6.30 -20.21
N LEU A 225 14.07 -5.93 -19.44
CA LEU A 225 14.26 -5.49 -18.05
C LEU A 225 14.77 -6.62 -17.16
N ARG A 226 14.23 -7.85 -17.29
CA ARG A 226 14.69 -9.03 -16.56
C ARG A 226 16.15 -9.36 -16.86
N HIS A 227 16.49 -9.39 -18.15
CA HIS A 227 17.87 -9.66 -18.58
C HIS A 227 18.85 -8.63 -18.03
N THR A 228 18.51 -7.34 -18.16
CA THR A 228 19.35 -6.24 -17.68
C THR A 228 19.50 -6.26 -16.16
N ALA A 229 18.39 -6.48 -15.41
CA ALA A 229 18.42 -6.56 -13.96
C ALA A 229 19.27 -7.75 -13.48
N ARG A 230 19.13 -8.92 -14.12
CA ARG A 230 19.92 -10.10 -13.79
C ARG A 230 21.40 -9.90 -14.09
N THR A 231 21.73 -9.36 -15.26
CA THR A 231 23.12 -9.22 -15.73
C THR A 231 23.90 -8.16 -14.93
N PHE A 232 23.30 -6.99 -14.70
CA PHE A 232 24.02 -5.85 -14.13
C PHE A 232 23.74 -5.62 -12.64
N LEU A 233 22.65 -6.17 -12.10
CA LEU A 233 22.27 -5.95 -10.69
C LEU A 233 22.24 -7.26 -9.89
N GLY A 234 22.43 -8.42 -10.53
CA GLY A 234 22.30 -9.73 -9.89
C GLY A 234 20.89 -10.01 -9.36
N ARG A 235 19.86 -9.30 -9.87
CA ARG A 235 18.49 -9.35 -9.37
C ARG A 235 17.58 -10.11 -10.32
N GLN A 236 16.79 -11.01 -9.75
CA GLN A 236 15.67 -11.61 -10.48
C GLN A 236 14.43 -10.74 -10.30
N LEU A 237 13.69 -10.54 -11.39
CA LEU A 237 12.39 -9.89 -11.37
C LEU A 237 11.30 -10.96 -11.48
N SER A 238 10.38 -10.95 -10.55
CA SER A 238 9.19 -11.81 -10.57
C SER A 238 8.19 -11.37 -11.64
N ARG A 239 7.25 -12.24 -11.98
CA ARG A 239 6.24 -11.91 -12.99
C ARG A 239 5.29 -10.84 -12.43
N GLY A 240 5.19 -9.70 -13.14
CA GLY A 240 4.12 -8.73 -12.96
C GLY A 240 3.03 -8.98 -14.00
N GLY A 241 3.32 -8.64 -15.23
CA GLY A 241 2.36 -8.79 -16.33
C GLY A 241 2.29 -7.53 -17.21
N TRP A 242 1.19 -7.39 -17.93
CA TRP A 242 0.97 -6.22 -18.75
C TRP A 242 -0.51 -5.80 -18.76
N LEU A 243 -0.76 -4.54 -19.05
CA LEU A 243 -2.07 -3.94 -19.17
C LEU A 243 -2.19 -3.24 -20.53
N PRO A 244 -3.26 -3.49 -21.30
CA PRO A 244 -3.41 -2.89 -22.60
C PRO A 244 -3.67 -1.39 -22.54
N LEU A 245 -3.26 -0.69 -23.59
CA LEU A 245 -3.77 0.63 -23.87
C LEU A 245 -5.27 0.52 -24.19
N ASP A 246 -6.11 1.19 -23.39
CA ASP A 246 -7.56 1.02 -23.45
C ASP A 246 -8.27 2.36 -23.26
N PRO A 247 -9.16 2.77 -24.20
CA PRO A 247 -9.95 4.00 -24.09
C PRO A 247 -10.92 4.01 -22.89
N ALA A 248 -11.19 2.86 -22.28
CA ALA A 248 -11.97 2.77 -21.04
C ALA A 248 -11.31 3.52 -19.88
N VAL A 249 -9.97 3.61 -19.84
CA VAL A 249 -9.26 4.31 -18.77
C VAL A 249 -9.57 5.80 -18.76
N PRO A 250 -9.28 6.59 -19.78
CA PRO A 250 -9.60 8.01 -19.77
C PRO A 250 -11.11 8.29 -19.66
N ALA A 251 -11.97 7.38 -20.13
CA ALA A 251 -13.41 7.48 -19.95
C ALA A 251 -13.81 7.34 -18.47
N ALA A 252 -13.27 6.36 -17.76
CA ALA A 252 -13.49 6.13 -16.33
C ALA A 252 -12.99 7.30 -15.46
N VAL A 253 -11.83 7.87 -15.83
CA VAL A 253 -11.27 9.06 -15.15
C VAL A 253 -12.24 10.24 -15.20
N ARG A 254 -12.84 10.50 -16.34
CA ARG A 254 -13.86 11.57 -16.48
C ARG A 254 -15.08 11.33 -15.61
N CYS A 255 -15.42 10.07 -15.36
CA CYS A 255 -16.52 9.66 -14.47
C CYS A 255 -16.11 9.61 -12.99
N ARG A 256 -14.82 9.81 -12.66
CA ARG A 256 -14.27 9.64 -11.31
C ARG A 256 -14.64 8.28 -10.71
N ARG A 257 -14.48 7.22 -11.51
CA ARG A 257 -14.75 5.84 -11.09
C ARG A 257 -13.62 4.92 -11.56
N PRO A 258 -13.32 3.84 -10.82
CA PRO A 258 -12.42 2.81 -11.30
C PRO A 258 -12.93 2.24 -12.63
N PHE A 259 -12.02 2.03 -13.58
CA PHE A 259 -12.43 1.44 -14.86
C PHE A 259 -12.94 0.00 -14.70
N LEU A 260 -12.50 -0.70 -13.66
CA LEU A 260 -12.96 -2.05 -13.34
C LEU A 260 -14.47 -2.10 -13.01
N GLU A 261 -15.01 -1.05 -12.40
CA GLU A 261 -16.44 -0.93 -12.12
C GLU A 261 -17.19 -0.32 -13.30
N GLN A 262 -16.65 0.75 -13.89
CA GLN A 262 -17.32 1.48 -14.96
C GLN A 262 -17.38 0.69 -16.27
N PHE A 263 -16.33 -0.08 -16.57
CA PHE A 263 -16.19 -0.87 -17.78
C PHE A 263 -15.71 -2.29 -17.49
N PRO A 264 -16.51 -3.11 -16.78
CA PRO A 264 -16.07 -4.42 -16.26
C PRO A 264 -15.69 -5.43 -17.34
N ALA A 265 -16.21 -5.27 -18.55
CA ALA A 265 -15.93 -6.14 -19.70
C ALA A 265 -14.78 -5.64 -20.60
N SER A 266 -14.16 -4.49 -20.28
CA SER A 266 -13.06 -3.95 -21.10
C SER A 266 -11.81 -4.85 -21.05
N PRO A 267 -10.94 -4.78 -22.08
CA PRO A 267 -9.68 -5.52 -22.09
C PRO A 267 -8.82 -5.25 -20.86
N ILE A 268 -8.69 -4.00 -20.45
CA ILE A 268 -7.88 -3.63 -19.27
C ILE A 268 -8.48 -4.17 -17.98
N SER A 269 -9.81 -4.19 -17.84
CA SER A 269 -10.48 -4.74 -16.66
C SER A 269 -10.25 -6.25 -16.53
N ARG A 270 -10.25 -6.98 -17.65
CA ARG A 270 -9.88 -8.41 -17.64
C ARG A 270 -8.43 -8.61 -17.26
N ALA A 271 -7.52 -7.80 -17.81
CA ALA A 271 -6.09 -7.88 -17.52
C ALA A 271 -5.77 -7.60 -16.04
N VAL A 272 -6.41 -6.59 -15.44
CA VAL A 272 -6.24 -6.30 -14.00
C VAL A 272 -6.75 -7.42 -13.11
N ARG A 273 -7.86 -8.09 -13.47
CA ARG A 273 -8.33 -9.26 -12.69
C ARG A 273 -7.33 -10.42 -12.74
N VAL A 274 -6.72 -10.66 -13.91
CA VAL A 274 -5.65 -11.66 -14.05
C VAL A 274 -4.43 -11.26 -13.20
N LEU A 275 -4.06 -9.99 -13.24
CA LEU A 275 -2.97 -9.47 -12.40
C LEU A 275 -3.29 -9.67 -10.91
N ALA A 276 -4.50 -9.32 -10.46
CA ALA A 276 -4.94 -9.46 -9.08
C ALA A 276 -4.91 -10.92 -8.58
N ALA A 277 -5.28 -11.87 -9.43
CA ALA A 277 -5.24 -13.30 -9.07
C ALA A 277 -3.85 -13.79 -8.67
N GLY A 278 -2.79 -13.19 -9.22
CA GLY A 278 -1.39 -13.46 -8.83
C GLY A 278 -0.99 -12.88 -7.46
N TRP A 279 -1.84 -12.02 -6.88
CA TRP A 279 -1.57 -11.35 -5.60
C TRP A 279 -2.46 -11.84 -4.46
N LEU A 280 -3.29 -12.84 -4.69
CA LEU A 280 -4.07 -13.46 -3.61
C LEU A 280 -3.10 -14.03 -2.57
N PRO A 281 -3.36 -13.79 -1.27
CA PRO A 281 -2.54 -14.36 -0.21
C PRO A 281 -2.53 -15.88 -0.34
N GLU A 282 -1.35 -16.46 -0.47
CA GLU A 282 -1.22 -17.91 -0.29
C GLU A 282 -1.59 -18.26 1.14
N THR A 283 -2.32 -19.35 1.33
CA THR A 283 -2.79 -19.83 2.64
C THR A 283 -1.63 -20.27 3.58
N SER A 284 -0.39 -20.21 3.09
CA SER A 284 0.80 -20.58 3.85
C SER A 284 1.21 -19.45 4.81
N ALA A 285 1.30 -19.77 6.09
CA ALA A 285 1.85 -18.88 7.10
C ALA A 285 3.26 -18.42 6.69
N ARG A 286 3.41 -17.15 6.37
CA ARG A 286 4.75 -16.55 6.20
C ARG A 286 5.41 -16.43 7.57
N PRO A 287 6.75 -16.60 7.68
CA PRO A 287 7.46 -16.49 8.95
C PRO A 287 7.19 -15.14 9.62
N SER A 288 7.27 -15.11 10.95
CA SER A 288 7.01 -13.98 11.83
C SER A 288 8.03 -12.85 11.64
N SER A 289 7.95 -12.15 10.49
CA SER A 289 8.74 -10.94 10.24
C SER A 289 7.96 -9.70 10.71
N PRO A 290 8.62 -8.59 11.08
CA PRO A 290 7.96 -7.35 11.48
C PRO A 290 6.96 -6.87 10.43
N GLY A 291 5.86 -6.23 10.83
CA GLY A 291 4.87 -5.63 9.95
C GLY A 291 5.47 -4.50 9.09
N PHE A 292 4.72 -4.05 8.09
CA PHE A 292 5.13 -2.99 7.17
C PHE A 292 5.52 -1.71 7.92
N PHE A 293 4.65 -1.22 8.81
CA PHE A 293 4.91 0.03 9.53
C PHE A 293 6.07 -0.09 10.52
N ALA A 294 6.30 -1.28 11.10
CA ALA A 294 7.48 -1.52 11.92
C ALA A 294 8.78 -1.48 11.11
N ARG A 295 8.76 -2.08 9.90
CA ARG A 295 9.91 -2.01 8.97
C ARG A 295 10.14 -0.57 8.48
N LEU A 296 9.09 0.16 8.18
CA LEU A 296 9.14 1.56 7.76
C LEU A 296 9.76 2.43 8.86
N TRP A 297 9.33 2.23 10.11
CA TRP A 297 9.91 2.92 11.26
C TRP A 297 11.42 2.66 11.39
N SER A 298 11.81 1.39 11.34
CA SER A 298 13.22 1.00 11.41
C SER A 298 14.06 1.59 10.26
N ALA A 299 13.46 1.82 9.09
CA ALA A 299 14.12 2.49 7.97
C ALA A 299 14.32 3.99 8.23
N TRP A 300 13.34 4.65 8.87
CA TRP A 300 13.42 6.08 9.22
C TRP A 300 14.46 6.36 10.30
N GLU A 301 14.48 5.57 11.38
CA GLU A 301 15.49 5.74 12.44
C GLU A 301 16.92 5.67 11.92
N ARG A 302 17.19 4.79 10.94
CA ARG A 302 18.53 4.66 10.33
C ARG A 302 18.92 5.82 9.42
N THR A 303 17.98 6.61 8.94
CA THR A 303 18.26 7.75 8.06
C THR A 303 18.33 9.08 8.81
N ALA A 304 17.91 9.11 10.07
CA ALA A 304 17.92 10.29 10.93
C ALA A 304 19.18 10.37 11.84
N GLY A 305 19.99 9.33 11.91
CA GLY A 305 21.28 9.28 12.58
C GLY A 305 22.42 9.27 11.58
#